data_850397abf3024dd85e28870e6f3da83a
#
_entry.id   850397abf3024dd85e28870e6f3da83a
#
_cell.length_a   1.000
_cell.length_b   1.000
_cell.length_c   1.000
_cell.angle_alpha   90.00
_cell.angle_beta   90.00
_cell.angle_gamma   90.00
#
_symmetry.space_group_name_H-M   'P 1'
#
loop_
_entity.id
_entity.type
_entity.pdbx_description
1 polymer ?
#
loop_
_entity_poly.entity_id
_entity_poly.type
_entity_poly.pdbx_seq_one_letter_code
_entity_poly.pdbx_strand_id
1 'polypeptide(L)'
;DSFKELLVVGEYNTAFLNLESNAVDAIAMDIGVAKYQLESRDGDFTILDQPLAAEQYAVGFKKGNETLRDQVQNTLNEMKSDGTFKTIAEKWDLQDSVILD
;
A
#
# COMPACT_ATOMS: atom_id res chain seq x y z
N ASP A 1 7.32 -20.97 9.43
CA ASP A 1 7.29 -21.92 8.31
C ASP A 1 5.95 -22.63 8.21
N SER A 2 4.88 -21.87 7.91
CA SER A 2 3.52 -22.40 7.77
C SER A 2 3.10 -22.58 6.30
N PHE A 3 3.92 -22.13 5.35
CA PHE A 3 3.63 -22.27 3.91
C PHE A 3 4.39 -23.47 3.33
N LYS A 4 3.75 -24.16 2.40
CA LYS A 4 4.37 -25.28 1.69
C LYS A 4 5.53 -24.81 0.79
N GLU A 5 5.32 -23.71 0.11
CA GLU A 5 6.28 -23.13 -0.83
C GLU A 5 6.07 -21.63 -0.95
N LEU A 6 7.14 -20.88 -1.11
CA LEU A 6 7.11 -19.46 -1.41
C LEU A 6 7.63 -19.23 -2.83
N LEU A 7 6.74 -18.77 -3.71
CA LEU A 7 7.10 -18.39 -5.08
C LEU A 7 7.30 -16.88 -5.16
N VAL A 8 8.51 -16.44 -5.47
CA VAL A 8 8.85 -15.02 -5.63
C VAL A 8 8.67 -14.61 -7.08
N VAL A 9 7.90 -13.56 -7.33
CA VAL A 9 7.65 -13.00 -8.65
C VAL A 9 8.12 -11.54 -8.73
N GLY A 10 8.46 -11.07 -9.92
CA GLY A 10 9.01 -9.74 -10.12
C GLY A 10 7.98 -8.61 -10.22
N GLU A 11 6.70 -8.94 -10.37
CA GLU A 11 5.63 -7.97 -10.61
C GLU A 11 4.32 -8.38 -9.94
N TYR A 12 3.55 -7.39 -9.50
CA TYR A 12 2.23 -7.63 -8.92
C TYR A 12 1.24 -8.28 -9.90
N ASN A 13 1.28 -7.87 -11.17
CA ASN A 13 0.38 -8.46 -12.17
C ASN A 13 0.62 -9.96 -12.34
N THR A 14 1.88 -10.40 -12.34
CA THR A 14 2.23 -11.83 -12.39
C THR A 14 1.69 -12.57 -11.16
N ALA A 15 1.79 -11.98 -9.97
CA ALA A 15 1.23 -12.55 -8.75
C ALA A 15 -0.28 -12.77 -8.88
N PHE A 16 -1.02 -11.79 -9.37
CA PHE A 16 -2.47 -11.92 -9.57
C PHE A 16 -2.83 -12.96 -10.63
N LEU A 17 -2.10 -13.03 -11.73
CA LEU A 17 -2.31 -14.06 -12.75
C LEU A 17 -2.11 -15.47 -12.18
N ASN A 18 -1.13 -15.66 -11.32
CA ASN A 18 -0.90 -16.92 -10.63
C ASN A 18 -2.04 -17.26 -9.66
N LEU A 19 -2.60 -16.27 -8.99
CA LEU A 19 -3.75 -16.45 -8.11
C LEU A 19 -5.01 -16.79 -8.92
N GLU A 20 -5.29 -16.06 -9.99
CA GLU A 20 -6.44 -16.26 -10.87
C GLU A 20 -6.43 -17.64 -11.55
N SER A 21 -5.25 -18.11 -11.92
CA SER A 21 -5.07 -19.44 -12.55
C SER A 21 -5.00 -20.60 -11.56
N ASN A 22 -5.11 -20.34 -10.26
CA ASN A 22 -4.92 -21.31 -9.17
C ASN A 22 -3.51 -21.92 -9.11
N ALA A 23 -2.51 -21.26 -9.68
CA ALA A 23 -1.12 -21.69 -9.54
C ALA A 23 -0.60 -21.46 -8.11
N VAL A 24 -1.16 -20.47 -7.40
CA VAL A 24 -0.92 -20.23 -5.97
C VAL A 24 -2.25 -20.06 -5.23
N ASP A 25 -2.24 -20.31 -3.93
CA ASP A 25 -3.44 -20.24 -3.09
C ASP A 25 -3.62 -18.84 -2.48
N ALA A 26 -2.53 -18.09 -2.34
CA ALA A 26 -2.53 -16.73 -1.79
C ALA A 26 -1.35 -15.94 -2.34
N ILE A 27 -1.47 -14.62 -2.32
CA ILE A 27 -0.39 -13.70 -2.67
C ILE A 27 -0.18 -12.70 -1.54
N ALA A 28 1.06 -12.24 -1.38
CA ALA A 28 1.43 -11.21 -0.42
C ALA A 28 1.90 -9.97 -1.16
N MET A 29 1.38 -8.81 -0.77
CA MET A 29 1.71 -7.55 -1.40
C MET A 29 1.38 -6.36 -0.51
N ASP A 30 1.74 -5.17 -0.96
CA ASP A 30 1.35 -3.91 -0.36
C ASP A 30 -0.17 -3.71 -0.34
N ILE A 31 -0.71 -3.20 0.77
CA ILE A 31 -2.16 -3.03 0.96
C ILE A 31 -2.77 -2.06 -0.04
N GLY A 32 -2.10 -0.97 -0.35
CA GLY A 32 -2.61 0.02 -1.32
C GLY A 32 -2.73 -0.56 -2.73
N VAL A 33 -1.74 -1.34 -3.15
CA VAL A 33 -1.76 -2.05 -4.43
C VAL A 33 -2.84 -3.13 -4.44
N ALA A 34 -2.98 -3.90 -3.36
CA ALA A 34 -4.00 -4.93 -3.24
C ALA A 34 -5.41 -4.35 -3.39
N LYS A 35 -5.74 -3.30 -2.65
CA LYS A 35 -7.04 -2.62 -2.73
C LYS A 35 -7.35 -2.10 -4.13
N TYR A 36 -6.41 -1.42 -4.75
CA TYR A 36 -6.54 -0.89 -6.11
C TYR A 36 -6.77 -2.01 -7.13
N GLN A 37 -6.01 -3.09 -7.06
CA GLN A 37 -6.13 -4.22 -7.98
C GLN A 37 -7.45 -4.95 -7.82
N LEU A 38 -7.97 -5.09 -6.61
CA LEU A 38 -9.27 -5.73 -6.37
C LEU A 38 -10.44 -4.92 -6.94
N GLU A 39 -10.36 -3.59 -6.92
CA GLU A 39 -11.38 -2.73 -7.54
C GLU A 39 -11.44 -2.90 -9.06
N SER A 40 -10.33 -3.20 -9.70
CA SER A 40 -10.21 -3.30 -11.15
C SER A 40 -10.31 -4.71 -11.70
N ARG A 41 -10.40 -5.74 -10.85
CA ARG A 41 -10.45 -7.14 -11.26
C ARG A 41 -11.77 -7.79 -10.89
N ASP A 42 -12.37 -8.46 -11.85
CA ASP A 42 -13.59 -9.26 -11.66
C ASP A 42 -13.22 -10.63 -11.06
N GLY A 43 -12.88 -10.69 -9.79
CA GLY A 43 -12.53 -11.94 -9.14
C GLY A 43 -13.02 -11.98 -7.69
N ASP A 44 -13.32 -13.19 -7.21
CA ASP A 44 -13.72 -13.44 -5.83
C ASP A 44 -12.47 -13.54 -4.94
N PHE A 45 -11.78 -12.42 -4.76
CA PHE A 45 -10.63 -12.35 -3.90
C PHE A 45 -10.95 -11.50 -2.67
N THR A 46 -10.32 -11.81 -1.57
CA THR A 46 -10.45 -11.05 -0.33
C THR A 46 -9.09 -10.77 0.27
N ILE A 47 -8.99 -9.66 0.97
CA ILE A 47 -7.83 -9.34 1.79
C ILE A 47 -8.08 -9.90 3.18
N LEU A 48 -7.13 -10.67 3.70
CA LEU A 48 -7.23 -11.22 5.05
C LEU A 48 -7.08 -10.11 6.09
N ASP A 49 -7.82 -10.24 7.20
CA ASP A 49 -7.83 -9.23 8.26
C ASP A 49 -6.49 -9.09 8.98
N GLN A 50 -5.71 -10.16 9.05
CA GLN A 50 -4.41 -10.16 9.71
C GLN A 50 -3.29 -9.80 8.74
N PRO A 51 -2.61 -8.64 8.92
CA PRO A 51 -1.48 -8.26 8.08
C PRO A 51 -0.25 -9.12 8.39
N LEU A 52 0.62 -9.31 7.41
CA LEU A 52 1.90 -10.01 7.58
C LEU A 52 2.91 -9.13 8.31
N ALA A 53 2.96 -7.84 7.98
CA ALA A 53 3.84 -6.87 8.59
C ALA A 53 3.25 -5.47 8.48
N ALA A 54 3.62 -4.59 9.39
CA ALA A 54 3.35 -3.17 9.29
C ALA A 54 4.58 -2.45 8.73
N GLU A 55 4.38 -1.56 7.78
CA GLU A 55 5.43 -0.76 7.15
C GLU A 55 5.11 0.72 7.27
N GLN A 56 6.12 1.56 7.10
CA GLN A 56 5.97 2.99 6.99
C GLN A 56 6.53 3.47 5.65
N TYR A 57 5.78 4.30 4.96
CA TYR A 57 6.23 4.95 3.75
C TYR A 57 6.83 6.32 4.05
N ALA A 58 7.83 6.68 3.28
CA ALA A 58 8.46 7.98 3.38
C ALA A 58 8.77 8.53 1.99
N VAL A 59 8.80 9.85 1.89
CA VAL A 59 9.25 10.55 0.69
C VAL A 59 10.75 10.77 0.79
N GLY A 60 11.50 10.21 -0.15
CA GLY A 60 12.95 10.39 -0.21
C GLY A 60 13.36 11.64 -0.99
N PHE A 61 14.43 12.30 -0.54
CA PHE A 61 14.99 13.49 -1.18
C PHE A 61 16.48 13.28 -1.46
N LYS A 62 16.99 13.96 -2.48
CA LYS A 62 18.42 13.98 -2.75
C LYS A 62 19.15 14.61 -1.55
N LYS A 63 20.24 13.99 -1.14
CA LYS A 63 21.09 14.52 -0.06
C LYS A 63 21.47 15.96 -0.33
N GLY A 64 21.30 16.83 0.64
CA GLY A 64 21.55 18.28 0.54
C GLY A 64 20.33 19.10 0.12
N ASN A 65 19.23 18.48 -0.35
CA ASN A 65 18.00 19.20 -0.69
C ASN A 65 17.04 19.31 0.49
N GLU A 66 17.53 19.86 1.58
CA GLU A 66 16.81 19.95 2.85
C GLU A 66 15.67 20.97 2.80
N THR A 67 15.82 22.05 2.02
CA THR A 67 14.78 23.06 1.85
C THR A 67 13.51 22.46 1.26
N LEU A 68 13.63 21.67 0.19
CA LEU A 68 12.46 21.01 -0.41
C LEU A 68 11.86 19.96 0.55
N ARG A 69 12.70 19.19 1.22
CA ARG A 69 12.25 18.24 2.24
C ARG A 69 11.38 18.93 3.29
N ASP A 70 11.85 20.03 3.83
CA ASP A 70 11.17 20.78 4.90
C ASP A 70 9.87 21.40 4.39
N GLN A 71 9.85 21.92 3.17
CA GLN A 71 8.63 22.44 2.53
C GLN A 71 7.57 21.35 2.39
N VAL A 72 7.95 20.19 1.89
CA VAL A 72 7.03 19.05 1.74
C VAL A 72 6.54 18.57 3.10
N GLN A 73 7.44 18.42 4.09
CA GLN A 73 7.06 17.99 5.44
C GLN A 73 6.08 18.98 6.09
N ASN A 74 6.33 20.26 5.98
CA ASN A 74 5.44 21.29 6.54
C ASN A 74 4.07 21.28 5.85
N THR A 75 4.03 21.14 4.55
CA THR A 75 2.78 21.03 3.79
C THR A 75 1.98 19.78 4.20
N LEU A 76 2.65 18.63 4.36
CA LEU A 76 1.99 17.43 4.86
C LEU A 76 1.42 17.61 6.27
N ASN A 77 2.14 18.31 7.15
CA ASN A 77 1.66 18.63 8.50
C ASN A 77 0.44 19.56 8.46
N GLU A 78 0.43 20.56 7.59
CA GLU A 78 -0.74 21.42 7.38
C GLU A 78 -1.95 20.63 6.88
N MET A 79 -1.76 19.77 5.89
CA MET A 79 -2.81 18.90 5.34
C MET A 79 -3.36 17.91 6.40
N LYS A 80 -2.54 17.45 7.32
CA LYS A 80 -3.00 16.67 8.47
C LYS A 80 -3.88 17.50 9.39
N SER A 81 -3.49 18.72 9.67
CA SER A 81 -4.20 19.62 10.58
C SER A 81 -5.52 20.13 10.04
N ASP A 82 -5.62 20.41 8.74
CA ASP A 82 -6.84 20.92 8.10
C ASP A 82 -7.79 19.83 7.59
N GLY A 83 -7.42 18.57 7.70
CA GLY A 83 -8.22 17.42 7.27
C GLY A 83 -8.08 17.04 5.79
N THR A 84 -7.31 17.78 4.99
CA THR A 84 -7.09 17.49 3.56
C THR A 84 -6.45 16.11 3.38
N PHE A 85 -5.46 15.79 4.18
CA PHE A 85 -4.75 14.50 4.12
C PHE A 85 -5.72 13.33 4.36
N LYS A 86 -6.56 13.43 5.37
CA LYS A 86 -7.59 12.43 5.69
C LYS A 86 -8.59 12.26 4.54
N THR A 87 -9.07 13.36 3.97
CA THR A 87 -10.02 13.33 2.85
C THR A 87 -9.44 12.62 1.62
N ILE A 88 -8.17 12.87 1.31
CA ILE A 88 -7.48 12.19 0.21
C ILE A 88 -7.33 10.69 0.52
N ALA A 89 -6.93 10.36 1.74
CA ALA A 89 -6.80 8.96 2.15
C ALA A 89 -8.14 8.20 2.06
N GLU A 90 -9.22 8.81 2.48
CA GLU A 90 -10.57 8.23 2.37
C GLU A 90 -10.99 8.01 0.92
N LYS A 91 -10.64 8.92 0.02
CA LYS A 91 -10.90 8.77 -1.42
C LYS A 91 -10.26 7.49 -2.00
N TRP A 92 -9.14 7.08 -1.47
CA TRP A 92 -8.38 5.91 -1.91
C TRP A 92 -8.53 4.70 -0.99
N ASP A 93 -9.46 4.74 -0.04
CA ASP A 93 -9.69 3.71 0.98
C ASP A 93 -8.42 3.36 1.78
N LEU A 94 -7.62 4.37 2.09
CA LEU A 94 -6.36 4.26 2.83
C LEU A 94 -6.37 5.00 4.17
N GLN A 95 -7.54 5.39 4.68
CA GLN A 95 -7.68 6.15 5.92
C GLN A 95 -7.09 5.44 7.14
N ASP A 96 -7.11 4.10 7.15
CA ASP A 96 -6.56 3.29 8.24
C ASP A 96 -5.04 3.07 8.13
N SER A 97 -4.45 3.52 7.03
CA SER A 97 -3.03 3.33 6.71
C SER A 97 -2.21 4.62 6.82
N VAL A 98 -2.83 5.75 7.15
CA VAL A 98 -2.16 7.05 7.24
C VAL A 98 -1.91 7.46 8.69
N ILE A 99 -0.80 8.16 8.92
CA ILE A 99 -0.42 8.71 10.22
C ILE A 99 -1.01 10.12 10.32
N LEU A 100 -1.99 10.29 11.22
CA LEU A 100 -2.71 11.56 11.39
C LEU A 100 -2.32 12.33 12.67
N ASP A 101 -1.50 11.75 13.47
CA ASP A 101 -1.02 12.33 14.73
C ASP A 101 0.39 12.90 14.66
#